data_61b21634eb4af5c58dbce3ec50b8fcab
#
_entry.id   61b21634eb4af5c58dbce3ec50b8fcab
#
_cell.length_a   1.000
_cell.length_b   1.000
_cell.length_c   1.000
_cell.angle_alpha   90.00
_cell.angle_beta   90.00
_cell.angle_gamma   90.00
#
_symmetry.space_group_name_H-M   'P 1'
#
loop_
_entity.id
_entity.type
_entity.pdbx_description
1 polymer ?
#
loop_
_entity_poly.entity_id
_entity_poly.type
_entity_poly.pdbx_seq_one_letter_code
_entity_poly.pdbx_strand_id
1 'polypeptide(L)'
;MHTAGADGRQFHGLMADPRIVEHHRLVSFDLPWHGKSPPPEGAIQGSWRLSTDLYVALIMGFIAAAGLEKPVALGASMSGEICLELAYRHPEAFTGIIACEACDKINQRQTAWAAHPQVNQAQFVPEWIRALSAPQSPAEYVDQIAWHDGQGGPQVFFGDIAFYSDEWDARERVGRIDTNRCRLFMLTGEYDYSCTVELSEATAAKIPGVRFLAMKGIGHFPFAENPKRFAEYLLPILAELKG
;
A
#
# COMPACT_ATOMS: atom_id res chain seq x y z
N MET A 1 5.17 -1.89 2.58
CA MET A 1 4.40 -2.93 1.81
C MET A 1 3.97 -2.30 0.51
N HIS A 2 4.16 -2.99 -0.63
CA HIS A 2 3.93 -2.49 -1.98
C HIS A 2 2.45 -2.43 -2.36
N THR A 3 2.12 -1.70 -3.43
CA THR A 3 0.77 -1.61 -4.01
C THR A 3 0.46 -2.80 -4.92
N ALA A 4 -0.77 -2.89 -5.42
CA ALA A 4 -1.22 -3.98 -6.29
C ALA A 4 -0.34 -4.11 -7.54
N GLY A 5 0.05 -5.34 -7.87
CA GLY A 5 0.87 -5.68 -9.05
C GLY A 5 2.34 -5.24 -8.99
N ALA A 6 2.70 -4.45 -8.00
CA ALA A 6 4.06 -3.91 -7.82
C ALA A 6 4.96 -4.82 -6.97
N ASP A 7 6.08 -4.30 -6.52
CA ASP A 7 7.01 -4.97 -5.61
C ASP A 7 7.81 -3.98 -4.75
N GLY A 8 8.72 -4.50 -3.93
CA GLY A 8 9.51 -3.71 -3.00
C GLY A 8 10.39 -2.63 -3.63
N ARG A 9 10.60 -2.64 -4.95
CA ARG A 9 11.33 -1.58 -5.65
C ARG A 9 10.64 -0.23 -5.60
N GLN A 10 9.33 -0.18 -5.31
CA GLN A 10 8.61 1.06 -5.07
C GLN A 10 9.20 1.91 -3.94
N PHE A 11 9.95 1.30 -3.03
CA PHE A 11 10.57 1.99 -1.90
C PHE A 11 12.00 2.49 -2.16
N HIS A 12 12.58 2.25 -3.33
CA HIS A 12 13.97 2.63 -3.62
C HIS A 12 14.23 4.12 -3.41
N GLY A 13 13.27 4.99 -3.76
CA GLY A 13 13.40 6.42 -3.54
C GLY A 13 13.51 6.81 -2.06
N LEU A 14 12.74 6.16 -1.18
CA LEU A 14 12.86 6.38 0.27
C LEU A 14 14.12 5.72 0.85
N MET A 15 14.51 4.55 0.34
CA MET A 15 15.72 3.84 0.75
C MET A 15 17.00 4.56 0.33
N ALA A 16 16.92 5.50 -0.61
CA ALA A 16 18.01 6.37 -1.02
C ALA A 16 18.01 7.74 -0.34
N ASP A 17 16.99 8.06 0.47
CA ASP A 17 16.91 9.36 1.15
C ASP A 17 17.73 9.35 2.46
N PRO A 18 18.85 10.11 2.56
CA PRO A 18 19.68 10.11 3.74
C PRO A 18 18.95 10.58 5.01
N ARG A 19 17.96 11.48 4.87
CA ARG A 19 17.16 11.96 6.01
C ARG A 19 16.37 10.83 6.69
N ILE A 20 16.11 9.75 5.97
CA ILE A 20 15.41 8.58 6.48
C ILE A 20 16.41 7.50 6.91
N VAL A 21 17.31 7.09 6.01
CA VAL A 21 18.17 5.90 6.24
C VAL A 21 19.26 6.12 7.27
N GLU A 22 19.66 7.35 7.57
CA GLU A 22 20.57 7.64 8.67
C GLU A 22 19.96 7.35 10.05
N HIS A 23 18.62 7.28 10.12
CA HIS A 23 17.89 7.19 11.39
C HIS A 23 16.96 5.98 11.48
N HIS A 24 16.68 5.31 10.34
CA HIS A 24 15.73 4.21 10.26
C HIS A 24 16.26 3.11 9.35
N ARG A 25 16.12 1.87 9.79
CA ARG A 25 16.27 0.71 8.92
C ARG A 25 14.96 0.50 8.15
N LEU A 26 14.99 0.61 6.83
CA LEU A 26 13.85 0.31 5.97
C LEU A 26 13.93 -1.15 5.50
N VAL A 27 12.79 -1.82 5.55
CA VAL A 27 12.64 -3.20 5.10
C VAL A 27 11.42 -3.27 4.21
N SER A 28 11.57 -3.78 3.01
CA SER A 28 10.47 -4.14 2.12
C SER A 28 10.54 -5.62 1.77
N PHE A 29 9.41 -6.22 1.44
CA PHE A 29 9.34 -7.59 0.95
C PHE A 29 8.34 -7.65 -0.20
N ASP A 30 8.51 -8.65 -1.06
CA ASP A 30 7.62 -8.92 -2.17
C ASP A 30 6.63 -10.01 -1.74
N LEU A 31 5.34 -9.79 -1.96
CA LEU A 31 4.33 -10.84 -1.79
C LEU A 31 4.63 -12.02 -2.75
N PRO A 32 4.15 -13.24 -2.46
CA PRO A 32 4.22 -14.33 -3.41
C PRO A 32 3.71 -13.90 -4.78
N TRP A 33 4.33 -14.36 -5.86
CA TRP A 33 4.07 -13.96 -7.26
C TRP A 33 4.61 -12.57 -7.67
N HIS A 34 5.08 -11.75 -6.73
CA HIS A 34 5.57 -10.40 -7.00
C HIS A 34 7.10 -10.33 -6.98
N GLY A 35 7.64 -9.44 -7.79
CA GLY A 35 9.05 -9.11 -7.78
C GLY A 35 9.98 -10.33 -7.85
N LYS A 36 10.70 -10.57 -6.75
CA LYS A 36 11.63 -11.72 -6.62
C LYS A 36 11.05 -12.88 -5.81
N SER A 37 9.81 -12.76 -5.33
CA SER A 37 9.14 -13.82 -4.60
C SER A 37 8.44 -14.78 -5.57
N PRO A 38 8.93 -16.03 -5.71
CA PRO A 38 8.29 -16.98 -6.61
C PRO A 38 6.89 -17.36 -6.12
N PRO A 39 6.03 -17.87 -7.02
CA PRO A 39 4.78 -18.49 -6.58
C PRO A 39 5.07 -19.69 -5.67
N PRO A 40 4.13 -20.05 -4.79
CA PRO A 40 4.23 -21.29 -4.01
C PRO A 40 4.42 -22.52 -4.93
N GLU A 41 5.12 -23.54 -4.43
CA GLU A 41 5.31 -24.78 -5.16
C GLU A 41 3.97 -25.39 -5.58
N GLY A 42 3.86 -25.81 -6.83
CA GLY A 42 2.63 -26.39 -7.40
C GLY A 42 1.53 -25.37 -7.73
N ALA A 43 1.77 -24.08 -7.55
CA ALA A 43 0.79 -23.06 -7.88
C ALA A 43 0.55 -22.98 -9.40
N ILE A 44 -0.70 -22.76 -9.79
CA ILE A 44 -1.12 -22.64 -11.19
C ILE A 44 -1.06 -21.18 -11.61
N GLN A 45 -0.45 -20.88 -12.76
CA GLN A 45 -0.40 -19.54 -13.32
C GLN A 45 -1.82 -18.94 -13.43
N GLY A 46 -2.00 -17.71 -12.96
CA GLY A 46 -3.30 -17.01 -12.95
C GLY A 46 -4.21 -17.39 -11.78
N SER A 47 -3.77 -18.24 -10.83
CA SER A 47 -4.54 -18.60 -9.64
C SER A 47 -4.34 -17.64 -8.45
N TRP A 48 -3.48 -16.64 -8.58
CA TRP A 48 -3.24 -15.69 -7.50
C TRP A 48 -4.52 -14.93 -7.12
N ARG A 49 -4.88 -15.00 -5.86
CA ARG A 49 -5.97 -14.21 -5.24
C ARG A 49 -5.55 -13.86 -3.82
N LEU A 50 -5.41 -12.57 -3.57
CA LEU A 50 -5.16 -12.06 -2.24
C LEU A 50 -6.48 -12.01 -1.46
N SER A 51 -6.40 -12.27 -0.15
CA SER A 51 -7.49 -12.09 0.80
C SER A 51 -6.97 -11.42 2.06
N THR A 52 -7.85 -10.83 2.86
CA THR A 52 -7.49 -10.18 4.12
C THR A 52 -6.70 -11.14 5.03
N ASP A 53 -7.20 -12.35 5.23
CA ASP A 53 -6.56 -13.32 6.14
C ASP A 53 -5.20 -13.78 5.63
N LEU A 54 -5.08 -14.06 4.32
CA LEU A 54 -3.81 -14.43 3.71
C LEU A 54 -2.81 -13.27 3.84
N TYR A 55 -3.24 -12.04 3.58
CA TYR A 55 -2.35 -10.88 3.62
C TYR A 55 -1.83 -10.62 5.04
N VAL A 56 -2.71 -10.64 6.04
CA VAL A 56 -2.30 -10.55 7.45
C VAL A 56 -1.31 -11.65 7.80
N ALA A 57 -1.60 -12.92 7.44
CA ALA A 57 -0.73 -14.04 7.72
C ALA A 57 0.66 -13.89 7.09
N LEU A 58 0.75 -13.44 5.83
CA LEU A 58 2.01 -13.18 5.14
C LEU A 58 2.83 -12.08 5.83
N ILE A 59 2.19 -10.98 6.22
CA ILE A 59 2.88 -9.87 6.91
C ILE A 59 3.39 -10.31 8.29
N MET A 60 2.54 -10.95 9.09
CA MET A 60 2.93 -11.39 10.43
C MET A 60 3.99 -12.48 10.37
N GLY A 61 3.89 -13.41 9.41
CA GLY A 61 4.91 -14.42 9.15
C GLY A 61 6.25 -13.81 8.73
N PHE A 62 6.23 -12.79 7.87
CA PHE A 62 7.44 -12.06 7.47
C PHE A 62 8.09 -11.33 8.66
N ILE A 63 7.30 -10.62 9.47
CA ILE A 63 7.80 -9.93 10.68
C ILE A 63 8.52 -10.92 11.60
N ALA A 64 7.92 -12.08 11.85
CA ALA A 64 8.50 -13.13 12.69
C ALA A 64 9.79 -13.71 12.07
N ALA A 65 9.76 -14.06 10.78
CA ALA A 65 10.91 -14.65 10.08
C ALA A 65 12.09 -13.67 9.95
N ALA A 66 11.81 -12.38 9.78
CA ALA A 66 12.83 -11.34 9.68
C ALA A 66 13.32 -10.81 11.04
N GLY A 67 12.77 -11.31 12.15
CA GLY A 67 13.12 -10.89 13.51
C GLY A 67 12.87 -9.40 13.77
N LEU A 68 11.76 -8.86 13.21
CA LEU A 68 11.42 -7.45 13.39
C LEU A 68 10.66 -7.26 14.71
N GLU A 69 11.20 -6.43 15.59
CA GLU A 69 10.56 -6.10 16.85
C GLU A 69 9.76 -4.80 16.72
N LYS A 70 8.45 -4.88 16.81
CA LYS A 70 7.51 -3.75 16.73
C LYS A 70 7.86 -2.73 15.63
N PRO A 71 7.93 -3.14 14.36
CA PRO A 71 8.23 -2.21 13.28
C PRO A 71 7.13 -1.15 13.12
N VAL A 72 7.45 -0.05 12.47
CA VAL A 72 6.44 0.84 11.89
C VAL A 72 5.99 0.20 10.57
N ALA A 73 4.68 -0.06 10.43
CA ALA A 73 4.12 -0.51 9.17
C ALA A 73 3.76 0.68 8.27
N LEU A 74 4.13 0.59 6.99
CA LEU A 74 3.79 1.58 5.96
C LEU A 74 3.28 0.85 4.72
N GLY A 75 2.14 1.28 4.20
CA GLY A 75 1.57 0.77 2.95
C GLY A 75 0.64 1.78 2.29
N ALA A 76 0.40 1.62 0.99
CA ALA A 76 -0.55 2.43 0.23
C ALA A 76 -1.49 1.54 -0.59
N SER A 77 -2.71 2.04 -0.90
CA SER A 77 -3.70 1.29 -1.67
C SER A 77 -4.08 -0.02 -0.96
N MET A 78 -3.99 -1.18 -1.61
CA MET A 78 -4.23 -2.47 -0.95
C MET A 78 -3.40 -2.64 0.33
N SER A 79 -2.16 -2.14 0.33
CA SER A 79 -1.30 -2.17 1.51
C SER A 79 -1.68 -1.12 2.55
N GLY A 80 -2.32 -0.05 2.16
CA GLY A 80 -2.94 0.92 3.07
C GLY A 80 -4.16 0.33 3.77
N GLU A 81 -4.99 -0.41 3.03
CA GLU A 81 -6.17 -1.08 3.59
C GLU A 81 -5.78 -2.16 4.59
N ILE A 82 -4.78 -3.01 4.26
CA ILE A 82 -4.31 -4.01 5.23
C ILE A 82 -3.65 -3.37 6.46
N CYS A 83 -3.07 -2.16 6.35
CA CYS A 83 -2.61 -1.39 7.49
C CYS A 83 -3.74 -1.11 8.50
N LEU A 84 -4.95 -0.79 8.04
CA LEU A 84 -6.11 -0.63 8.91
C LEU A 84 -6.49 -1.94 9.60
N GLU A 85 -6.41 -3.07 8.90
CA GLU A 85 -6.68 -4.40 9.46
C GLU A 85 -5.62 -4.80 10.50
N LEU A 86 -4.34 -4.49 10.24
CA LEU A 86 -3.25 -4.73 11.20
C LEU A 86 -3.44 -3.88 12.46
N ALA A 87 -3.85 -2.62 12.33
CA ALA A 87 -4.17 -1.76 13.47
C ALA A 87 -5.34 -2.31 14.30
N TYR A 88 -6.30 -2.98 13.67
CA TYR A 88 -7.42 -3.61 14.34
C TYR A 88 -7.07 -4.94 15.00
N ARG A 89 -6.39 -5.86 14.27
CA ARG A 89 -6.14 -7.23 14.75
C ARG A 89 -4.88 -7.37 15.60
N HIS A 90 -3.81 -6.61 15.29
CA HIS A 90 -2.47 -6.79 15.85
C HIS A 90 -1.82 -5.47 16.32
N PRO A 91 -2.54 -4.58 17.02
CA PRO A 91 -1.99 -3.27 17.41
C PRO A 91 -0.71 -3.38 18.23
N GLU A 92 -0.53 -4.43 19.05
CA GLU A 92 0.66 -4.64 19.88
C GLU A 92 1.90 -5.06 19.09
N ALA A 93 1.74 -5.49 17.85
CA ALA A 93 2.86 -5.92 17.01
C ALA A 93 3.63 -4.75 16.36
N PHE A 94 3.12 -3.53 16.47
CA PHE A 94 3.67 -2.36 15.80
C PHE A 94 3.92 -1.20 16.77
N THR A 95 4.94 -0.39 16.51
CA THR A 95 5.16 0.90 17.17
C THR A 95 4.18 1.96 16.65
N GLY A 96 3.83 1.88 15.38
CA GLY A 96 2.86 2.73 14.70
C GLY A 96 2.55 2.20 13.31
N ILE A 97 1.46 2.67 12.75
CA ILE A 97 0.99 2.24 11.43
C ILE A 97 0.66 3.48 10.59
N ILE A 98 1.13 3.48 9.35
CA ILE A 98 0.93 4.55 8.37
C ILE A 98 0.18 3.95 7.18
N ALA A 99 -1.11 4.22 7.11
CA ALA A 99 -2.02 3.76 6.06
C ALA A 99 -2.18 4.86 5.01
N CYS A 100 -1.54 4.71 3.86
CA CYS A 100 -1.68 5.65 2.76
C CYS A 100 -2.73 5.15 1.76
N GLU A 101 -3.45 6.07 1.13
CA GLU A 101 -4.41 5.77 0.06
C GLU A 101 -5.39 4.65 0.46
N ALA A 102 -5.95 4.77 1.68
CA ALA A 102 -6.77 3.73 2.31
C ALA A 102 -8.12 4.27 2.77
N CYS A 103 -9.14 3.43 2.66
CA CYS A 103 -10.46 3.67 3.24
C CYS A 103 -11.10 2.35 3.68
N ASP A 104 -12.25 2.43 4.35
CA ASP A 104 -12.91 1.25 4.90
C ASP A 104 -13.60 0.38 3.85
N LYS A 105 -13.85 0.90 2.63
CA LYS A 105 -14.35 0.15 1.49
C LYS A 105 -14.12 0.91 0.18
N ILE A 106 -13.51 0.23 -0.77
CA ILE A 106 -13.48 0.64 -2.18
C ILE A 106 -14.55 -0.12 -2.94
N ASN A 107 -15.29 0.59 -3.78
CA ASN A 107 -16.32 -0.02 -4.62
C ASN A 107 -15.89 -0.01 -6.09
N GLN A 108 -16.14 -1.14 -6.78
CA GLN A 108 -16.12 -1.24 -8.24
C GLN A 108 -14.83 -0.85 -8.97
N ARG A 109 -13.66 -1.32 -8.46
CA ARG A 109 -12.38 -1.18 -9.20
C ARG A 109 -12.10 -2.36 -10.13
N GLN A 110 -12.85 -3.45 -10.01
CA GLN A 110 -12.75 -4.55 -10.96
C GLN A 110 -13.43 -4.19 -12.29
N THR A 111 -12.64 -4.24 -13.34
CA THR A 111 -13.11 -4.22 -14.71
C THR A 111 -12.86 -5.60 -15.32
N ALA A 112 -13.88 -6.44 -15.38
CA ALA A 112 -13.77 -7.83 -15.85
C ALA A 112 -13.12 -7.92 -17.25
N TRP A 113 -13.38 -6.93 -18.11
CA TRP A 113 -12.77 -6.87 -19.43
C TRP A 113 -11.25 -6.66 -19.38
N ALA A 114 -10.73 -5.92 -18.41
CA ALA A 114 -9.29 -5.68 -18.28
C ALA A 114 -8.52 -6.93 -17.86
N ALA A 115 -9.18 -7.85 -17.15
CA ALA A 115 -8.62 -9.16 -16.79
C ALA A 115 -8.76 -10.20 -17.92
N HIS A 116 -9.42 -9.87 -19.04
CA HIS A 116 -9.63 -10.80 -20.13
C HIS A 116 -8.31 -11.24 -20.78
N PRO A 117 -8.13 -12.54 -21.12
CA PRO A 117 -6.87 -13.05 -21.67
C PRO A 117 -6.39 -12.39 -22.97
N GLN A 118 -7.29 -11.77 -23.73
CA GLN A 118 -6.96 -11.02 -24.96
C GLN A 118 -6.47 -9.59 -24.69
N VAL A 119 -6.60 -9.08 -23.47
CA VAL A 119 -6.05 -7.77 -23.09
C VAL A 119 -4.56 -7.92 -22.77
N ASN A 120 -3.74 -7.12 -23.42
CA ASN A 120 -2.32 -7.06 -23.13
C ASN A 120 -2.10 -6.32 -21.80
N GLN A 121 -2.08 -7.06 -20.70
CA GLN A 121 -1.95 -6.51 -19.35
C GLN A 121 -0.63 -5.79 -19.13
N ALA A 122 0.46 -6.25 -19.79
CA ALA A 122 1.76 -5.60 -19.72
C ALA A 122 1.80 -4.20 -20.36
N GLN A 123 0.80 -3.84 -21.15
CA GLN A 123 0.60 -2.49 -21.66
C GLN A 123 -0.49 -1.73 -20.91
N PHE A 124 -1.61 -2.40 -20.63
CA PHE A 124 -2.76 -1.76 -20.00
C PHE A 124 -2.47 -1.32 -18.57
N VAL A 125 -1.86 -2.18 -17.74
CA VAL A 125 -1.58 -1.89 -16.34
C VAL A 125 -0.63 -0.70 -16.19
N PRO A 126 0.53 -0.61 -16.88
CA PRO A 126 1.40 0.57 -16.82
C PRO A 126 0.72 1.89 -17.15
N GLU A 127 -0.14 1.92 -18.16
CA GLU A 127 -0.85 3.16 -18.51
C GLU A 127 -1.91 3.55 -17.48
N TRP A 128 -2.56 2.56 -16.86
CA TRP A 128 -3.46 2.83 -15.74
C TRP A 128 -2.70 3.40 -14.53
N ILE A 129 -1.52 2.86 -14.23
CA ILE A 129 -0.63 3.35 -13.17
C ILE A 129 -0.20 4.80 -13.43
N ARG A 130 0.20 5.14 -14.67
CA ARG A 130 0.51 6.52 -15.04
C ARG A 130 -0.65 7.48 -14.77
N ALA A 131 -1.87 7.06 -15.10
CA ALA A 131 -3.07 7.87 -14.91
C ALA A 131 -3.43 8.10 -13.43
N LEU A 132 -2.93 7.27 -12.52
CA LEU A 132 -3.13 7.39 -11.06
C LEU A 132 -2.07 8.27 -10.37
N SER A 133 -0.98 8.61 -11.04
CA SER A 133 0.07 9.47 -10.49
C SER A 133 -0.30 10.95 -10.61
N ALA A 134 0.18 11.77 -9.68
CA ALA A 134 -0.06 13.21 -9.74
C ALA A 134 0.65 13.86 -10.96
N PRO A 135 0.02 14.86 -11.62
CA PRO A 135 0.60 15.49 -12.81
C PRO A 135 1.96 16.17 -12.57
N GLN A 136 2.24 16.57 -11.34
CA GLN A 136 3.50 17.20 -10.95
C GLN A 136 4.54 16.22 -10.42
N SER A 137 4.25 14.94 -10.36
CA SER A 137 5.24 13.93 -10.00
C SER A 137 6.33 13.84 -11.06
N PRO A 138 7.63 13.74 -10.68
CA PRO A 138 8.70 13.66 -11.65
C PRO A 138 8.53 12.47 -12.59
N ALA A 139 8.63 12.71 -13.90
CA ALA A 139 8.40 11.69 -14.93
C ALA A 139 9.26 10.44 -14.73
N GLU A 140 10.51 10.62 -14.28
CA GLU A 140 11.43 9.52 -14.00
C GLU A 140 10.88 8.49 -12.99
N TYR A 141 10.19 8.95 -11.96
CA TYR A 141 9.57 8.06 -10.97
C TYR A 141 8.28 7.42 -11.50
N VAL A 142 7.46 8.20 -12.20
CA VAL A 142 6.23 7.68 -12.83
C VAL A 142 6.58 6.61 -13.86
N ASP A 143 7.64 6.82 -14.67
CA ASP A 143 8.14 5.84 -15.62
C ASP A 143 8.66 4.57 -14.93
N GLN A 144 9.37 4.71 -13.81
CA GLN A 144 9.85 3.57 -13.03
C GLN A 144 8.69 2.73 -12.46
N ILE A 145 7.66 3.36 -11.89
CA ILE A 145 6.50 2.62 -11.36
C ILE A 145 5.83 1.86 -12.49
N ALA A 146 5.49 2.54 -13.58
CA ALA A 146 4.83 1.93 -14.72
C ALA A 146 5.64 0.76 -15.29
N TRP A 147 6.97 0.88 -15.34
CA TRP A 147 7.86 -0.18 -15.81
C TRP A 147 7.88 -1.37 -14.83
N HIS A 148 7.88 -1.15 -13.51
CA HIS A 148 7.82 -2.22 -12.53
C HIS A 148 6.49 -2.97 -12.61
N ASP A 149 5.36 -2.27 -12.66
CA ASP A 149 4.03 -2.86 -12.76
C ASP A 149 3.81 -3.61 -14.08
N GLY A 150 4.48 -3.19 -15.17
CA GLY A 150 4.48 -3.90 -16.44
C GLY A 150 5.21 -5.26 -16.42
N GLN A 151 6.00 -5.54 -15.36
CA GLN A 151 6.73 -6.81 -15.19
C GLN A 151 5.94 -7.83 -14.36
N GLY A 152 4.81 -7.46 -13.79
CA GLY A 152 3.95 -8.37 -13.05
C GLY A 152 3.52 -9.58 -13.87
N GLY A 153 3.43 -10.73 -13.23
CA GLY A 153 2.94 -11.95 -13.87
C GLY A 153 1.48 -11.80 -14.33
N PRO A 154 1.04 -12.60 -15.32
CA PRO A 154 -0.35 -12.58 -15.75
C PRO A 154 -1.30 -12.79 -14.57
N GLN A 155 -2.34 -11.96 -14.50
CA GLN A 155 -3.38 -11.98 -13.46
C GLN A 155 -2.92 -11.59 -12.04
N VAL A 156 -1.64 -11.29 -11.80
CA VAL A 156 -1.16 -10.93 -10.46
C VAL A 156 -1.81 -9.63 -9.97
N PHE A 157 -1.74 -8.58 -10.78
CA PHE A 157 -2.41 -7.30 -10.48
C PHE A 157 -3.92 -7.49 -10.18
N PHE A 158 -4.63 -8.27 -11.00
CA PHE A 158 -6.07 -8.49 -10.80
C PHE A 158 -6.39 -9.40 -9.61
N GLY A 159 -5.47 -10.28 -9.23
CA GLY A 159 -5.57 -11.05 -7.99
C GLY A 159 -5.49 -10.16 -6.74
N ASP A 160 -4.66 -9.11 -6.80
CA ASP A 160 -4.58 -8.09 -5.75
C ASP A 160 -5.80 -7.17 -5.75
N ILE A 161 -6.26 -6.74 -6.94
CA ILE A 161 -7.48 -5.91 -7.06
C ILE A 161 -8.71 -6.65 -6.54
N ALA A 162 -8.74 -7.98 -6.62
CA ALA A 162 -9.81 -8.77 -6.02
C ALA A 162 -9.90 -8.60 -4.50
N PHE A 163 -8.75 -8.51 -3.81
CA PHE A 163 -8.73 -8.10 -2.40
C PHE A 163 -9.19 -6.66 -2.25
N TYR A 164 -8.52 -5.73 -2.94
CA TYR A 164 -8.68 -4.29 -2.77
C TYR A 164 -10.11 -3.80 -2.96
N SER A 165 -10.82 -4.28 -3.96
CA SER A 165 -12.13 -3.74 -4.31
C SER A 165 -13.33 -4.67 -4.05
N ASP A 166 -13.09 -5.99 -3.93
CA ASP A 166 -14.20 -6.95 -3.73
C ASP A 166 -14.22 -7.48 -2.29
N GLU A 167 -13.10 -8.05 -1.84
CA GLU A 167 -13.04 -8.77 -0.56
C GLU A 167 -12.93 -7.81 0.63
N TRP A 168 -12.10 -6.75 0.49
CA TRP A 168 -11.93 -5.77 1.56
C TRP A 168 -13.23 -5.05 1.92
N ASP A 169 -13.63 -5.17 3.18
CA ASP A 169 -14.74 -4.40 3.76
C ASP A 169 -14.53 -4.27 5.27
N ALA A 170 -14.10 -3.10 5.70
CA ALA A 170 -13.81 -2.81 7.10
C ALA A 170 -14.81 -1.83 7.74
N ARG A 171 -15.93 -1.54 7.07
CA ARG A 171 -16.92 -0.55 7.55
C ARG A 171 -17.41 -0.81 8.98
N GLU A 172 -17.55 -2.08 9.35
CA GLU A 172 -17.98 -2.50 10.69
C GLU A 172 -16.81 -2.61 11.70
N ARG A 173 -15.56 -2.48 11.23
CA ARG A 173 -14.36 -2.73 12.05
C ARG A 173 -13.53 -1.48 12.34
N VAL A 174 -13.42 -0.55 11.40
CA VAL A 174 -12.52 0.61 11.54
C VAL A 174 -12.81 1.45 12.79
N GLY A 175 -14.07 1.62 13.15
CA GLY A 175 -14.45 2.34 14.38
C GLY A 175 -14.06 1.64 15.69
N ARG A 176 -13.57 0.39 15.61
CA ARG A 176 -13.08 -0.37 16.77
C ARG A 176 -11.55 -0.41 16.86
N ILE A 177 -10.83 0.26 15.95
CA ILE A 177 -9.38 0.40 16.03
C ILE A 177 -9.04 1.24 17.27
N ASP A 178 -8.19 0.69 18.14
CA ASP A 178 -7.74 1.37 19.36
C ASP A 178 -6.38 2.03 19.12
N THR A 179 -6.42 3.33 18.81
CA THR A 179 -5.21 4.13 18.55
C THR A 179 -4.35 4.38 19.78
N ASN A 180 -4.83 4.07 21.00
CA ASN A 180 -4.03 4.11 22.21
C ASN A 180 -3.07 2.90 22.30
N ARG A 181 -3.43 1.78 21.65
CA ARG A 181 -2.57 0.57 21.59
C ARG A 181 -1.55 0.65 20.47
N CYS A 182 -1.91 1.27 19.35
CA CYS A 182 -1.02 1.51 18.22
C CYS A 182 -1.39 2.83 17.54
N ARG A 183 -0.45 3.75 17.47
CA ARG A 183 -0.68 5.03 16.78
C ARG A 183 -0.94 4.78 15.31
N LEU A 184 -2.02 5.38 14.79
CA LEU A 184 -2.43 5.24 13.41
C LEU A 184 -2.43 6.59 12.70
N PHE A 185 -1.79 6.63 11.54
CA PHE A 185 -1.77 7.78 10.64
C PHE A 185 -2.39 7.35 9.32
N MET A 186 -3.28 8.17 8.78
CA MET A 186 -3.86 7.99 7.45
C MET A 186 -3.45 9.16 6.57
N LEU A 187 -2.92 8.88 5.39
CA LEU A 187 -2.44 9.89 4.45
C LEU A 187 -3.02 9.60 3.07
N THR A 188 -3.55 10.61 2.39
CA THR A 188 -4.11 10.43 1.04
C THR A 188 -3.71 11.56 0.12
N GLY A 189 -3.25 11.21 -1.08
CA GLY A 189 -2.84 12.15 -2.11
C GLY A 189 -4.00 12.92 -2.70
N GLU A 190 -3.78 14.21 -2.93
CA GLU A 190 -4.75 15.15 -3.53
C GLU A 190 -5.27 14.67 -4.89
N TYR A 191 -4.43 13.94 -5.64
CA TYR A 191 -4.74 13.45 -7.00
C TYR A 191 -5.14 11.98 -7.03
N ASP A 192 -5.32 11.34 -5.88
CA ASP A 192 -5.80 9.96 -5.86
C ASP A 192 -7.31 9.91 -6.14
N TYR A 193 -7.67 9.43 -7.32
CA TYR A 193 -9.07 9.19 -7.66
C TYR A 193 -9.51 7.73 -7.38
N SER A 194 -8.59 6.85 -6.99
CA SER A 194 -8.89 5.48 -6.59
C SER A 194 -9.43 5.42 -5.16
N CYS A 195 -8.68 5.97 -4.22
CA CYS A 195 -9.11 6.20 -2.84
C CYS A 195 -9.05 7.70 -2.57
N THR A 196 -10.13 8.42 -2.85
CA THR A 196 -10.10 9.89 -2.77
C THR A 196 -9.91 10.40 -1.35
N VAL A 197 -9.46 11.65 -1.23
CA VAL A 197 -9.29 12.32 0.07
C VAL A 197 -10.58 12.24 0.89
N GLU A 198 -11.74 12.41 0.26
CA GLU A 198 -13.05 12.38 0.93
C GLU A 198 -13.37 10.98 1.49
N LEU A 199 -13.04 9.91 0.76
CA LEU A 199 -13.24 8.53 1.23
C LEU A 199 -12.35 8.21 2.43
N SER A 200 -11.08 8.61 2.36
CA SER A 200 -10.13 8.42 3.45
C SER A 200 -10.50 9.25 4.67
N GLU A 201 -10.89 10.50 4.49
CA GLU A 201 -11.32 11.40 5.58
C GLU A 201 -12.60 10.88 6.26
N ALA A 202 -13.57 10.40 5.46
CA ALA A 202 -14.79 9.78 5.98
C ALA A 202 -14.49 8.50 6.79
N THR A 203 -13.47 7.73 6.39
CA THR A 203 -13.00 6.57 7.14
C THR A 203 -12.30 7.01 8.43
N ALA A 204 -11.39 7.97 8.33
CA ALA A 204 -10.66 8.50 9.49
C ALA A 204 -11.62 9.07 10.55
N ALA A 205 -12.68 9.74 10.14
CA ALA A 205 -13.70 10.26 11.05
C ALA A 205 -14.38 9.19 11.92
N LYS A 206 -14.33 7.92 11.52
CA LYS A 206 -14.86 6.78 12.28
C LYS A 206 -13.88 6.22 13.32
N ILE A 207 -12.58 6.60 13.23
CA ILE A 207 -11.50 6.02 14.05
C ILE A 207 -11.07 7.04 15.11
N PRO A 208 -11.41 6.84 16.38
CA PRO A 208 -11.01 7.77 17.43
C PRO A 208 -9.49 7.88 17.55
N GLY A 209 -8.96 9.11 17.56
CA GLY A 209 -7.53 9.38 17.77
C GLY A 209 -6.64 9.13 16.53
N VAL A 210 -7.18 8.75 15.38
CA VAL A 210 -6.42 8.69 14.14
C VAL A 210 -5.98 10.10 13.70
N ARG A 211 -4.79 10.20 13.14
CA ARG A 211 -4.33 11.43 12.50
C ARG A 211 -4.43 11.31 10.99
N PHE A 212 -5.28 12.14 10.38
CA PHE A 212 -5.48 12.19 8.93
C PHE A 212 -4.74 13.39 8.31
N LEU A 213 -4.11 13.17 7.15
CA LEU A 213 -3.40 14.19 6.37
C LEU A 213 -3.70 14.02 4.88
N ALA A 214 -4.25 15.06 4.24
CA ALA A 214 -4.29 15.14 2.78
C ALA A 214 -2.94 15.63 2.24
N MET A 215 -2.33 14.89 1.32
CA MET A 215 -1.02 15.18 0.75
C MET A 215 -1.14 15.96 -0.57
N LYS A 216 -0.74 17.22 -0.56
CA LYS A 216 -0.77 18.06 -1.76
C LYS A 216 0.31 17.64 -2.76
N GLY A 217 -0.07 17.59 -4.03
CA GLY A 217 0.84 17.26 -5.13
C GLY A 217 1.27 15.79 -5.17
N ILE A 218 0.50 14.90 -4.58
CA ILE A 218 0.71 13.44 -4.53
C ILE A 218 -0.53 12.77 -5.11
N GLY A 219 -0.33 11.69 -5.86
CA GLY A 219 -1.37 10.79 -6.36
C GLY A 219 -1.42 9.48 -5.55
N HIS A 220 -1.67 8.37 -6.25
CA HIS A 220 -1.93 7.06 -5.64
C HIS A 220 -0.68 6.32 -5.14
N PHE A 221 0.52 6.74 -5.55
CA PHE A 221 1.78 6.03 -5.25
C PHE A 221 2.75 6.90 -4.46
N PRO A 222 2.40 7.39 -3.26
CA PRO A 222 3.09 8.49 -2.58
C PRO A 222 4.60 8.30 -2.45
N PHE A 223 5.03 7.12 -2.00
CA PHE A 223 6.45 6.81 -1.77
C PHE A 223 7.21 6.46 -3.06
N ALA A 224 6.52 6.18 -4.15
CA ALA A 224 7.12 5.77 -5.41
C ALA A 224 7.10 6.89 -6.45
N GLU A 225 5.99 7.62 -6.62
CA GLU A 225 5.84 8.66 -7.65
C GLU A 225 6.58 9.96 -7.31
N ASN A 226 6.70 10.27 -6.03
CA ASN A 226 7.42 11.46 -5.56
C ASN A 226 7.99 11.25 -4.15
N PRO A 227 9.02 10.40 -4.00
CA PRO A 227 9.57 10.04 -2.70
C PRO A 227 10.07 11.25 -1.90
N LYS A 228 10.61 12.27 -2.55
CA LYS A 228 11.08 13.50 -1.89
C LYS A 228 9.93 14.28 -1.26
N ARG A 229 8.83 14.43 -2.00
CA ARG A 229 7.63 15.11 -1.52
C ARG A 229 6.94 14.31 -0.43
N PHE A 230 6.84 13.00 -0.60
CA PHE A 230 6.28 12.12 0.42
C PHE A 230 7.09 12.15 1.72
N ALA A 231 8.43 12.21 1.64
CA ALA A 231 9.29 12.31 2.82
C ALA A 231 8.97 13.55 3.68
N GLU A 232 8.47 14.65 3.11
CA GLU A 232 8.06 15.83 3.87
C GLU A 232 6.88 15.54 4.81
N TYR A 233 5.99 14.61 4.43
CA TYR A 233 4.89 14.13 5.27
C TYR A 233 5.33 13.02 6.22
N LEU A 234 6.23 12.14 5.77
CA LEU A 234 6.66 10.96 6.52
C LEU A 234 7.59 11.31 7.68
N LEU A 235 8.57 12.20 7.48
CA LEU A 235 9.58 12.51 8.49
C LEU A 235 9.01 13.02 9.82
N PRO A 236 8.03 13.94 9.86
CA PRO A 236 7.40 14.34 11.12
C PRO A 236 6.71 13.18 11.86
N ILE A 237 6.08 12.27 11.11
CA ILE A 237 5.43 11.08 11.70
C ILE A 237 6.47 10.14 12.29
N LEU A 238 7.56 9.87 11.57
CA LEU A 238 8.64 9.03 12.07
C LEU A 238 9.31 9.64 13.31
N ALA A 239 9.48 10.95 13.37
CA ALA A 239 9.99 11.65 14.54
C ALA A 239 9.04 11.50 15.75
N GLU A 240 7.75 11.62 15.53
CA GLU A 240 6.75 11.43 16.58
C GLU A 240 6.70 9.98 17.10
N LEU A 241 6.91 8.99 16.23
CA LEU A 241 6.90 7.57 16.60
C LEU A 241 8.16 7.12 17.37
N LYS A 242 9.25 7.90 17.34
CA LYS A 242 10.47 7.64 18.11
C LYS A 242 10.39 8.05 19.59
N GLY A 243 9.58 9.04 19.90
CA GLY A 243 9.37 9.58 21.25
C GLY A 243 8.37 8.80 22.05
#